data_e151fa42fca7fc9defa8cf1451a0ffe1
#
_entry.id   e151fa42fca7fc9defa8cf1451a0ffe1
#
_cell.length_a   1.000
_cell.length_b   1.000
_cell.length_c   1.000
_cell.angle_alpha   90.00
_cell.angle_beta   90.00
_cell.angle_gamma   90.00
#
_symmetry.space_group_name_H-M   'P 1'
#
loop_
_entity.id
_entity.type
_entity.pdbx_description
1 polymer ?
#
loop_
_entity_poly.entity_id
_entity_poly.type
_entity_poly.pdbx_seq_one_letter_code
_entity_poly.pdbx_strand_id
1 'polypeptide(L)'
;MPDILTGTRDVIIITFNEEVVGVAIVKKEDDERKLCTVYVEPNYRDREITTKLLEEAFSFLGTTKPLISISEEKLDMFQGIIKKYNWEKTQVLPEGYYNENSREIVFNGFIKLKDT
;
A
#
# COMPACT_ATOMS: atom_id res chain seq x y z
N MET A 1 -20.20 -2.69 2.35
CA MET A 1 -18.97 -3.08 3.01
C MET A 1 -18.93 -2.50 4.39
N PRO A 2 -19.07 -3.33 5.42
CA PRO A 2 -19.12 -2.82 6.80
C PRO A 2 -17.90 -1.98 7.17
N ASP A 3 -16.72 -2.40 6.78
CA ASP A 3 -15.50 -1.68 7.17
C ASP A 3 -15.45 -0.29 6.58
N ILE A 4 -15.93 -0.15 5.38
CA ILE A 4 -15.93 1.16 4.73
C ILE A 4 -16.95 2.05 5.40
N LEU A 5 -18.08 1.46 5.75
CA LEU A 5 -19.16 2.24 6.40
C LEU A 5 -18.78 2.72 7.79
N THR A 6 -17.87 2.01 8.46
CA THR A 6 -17.46 2.44 9.79
C THR A 6 -16.45 3.59 9.76
N GLY A 7 -15.93 3.92 8.57
CA GLY A 7 -14.99 5.02 8.45
C GLY A 7 -13.56 4.69 8.80
N THR A 8 -13.26 3.45 9.16
CA THR A 8 -11.89 3.08 9.49
C THR A 8 -11.09 2.67 8.25
N ARG A 9 -11.79 2.31 7.19
CA ARG A 9 -11.15 1.94 5.94
C ARG A 9 -11.78 2.68 4.79
N ASP A 10 -11.03 2.82 3.73
CA ASP A 10 -11.56 3.42 2.51
C ASP A 10 -10.88 2.79 1.31
N VAL A 11 -11.53 2.93 0.17
CA VAL A 11 -11.02 2.40 -1.09
C VAL A 11 -10.85 3.57 -2.04
N ILE A 12 -9.64 3.70 -2.57
CA ILE A 12 -9.34 4.74 -3.54
C ILE A 12 -9.20 4.08 -4.89
N ILE A 13 -9.91 4.58 -5.88
CA ILE A 13 -9.95 3.98 -7.20
C ILE A 13 -9.55 5.01 -8.23
N ILE A 14 -8.70 4.61 -9.17
CA ILE A 14 -8.38 5.45 -10.32
C ILE A 14 -8.92 4.77 -11.56
N THR A 15 -9.63 5.54 -12.37
CA THR A 15 -10.19 5.03 -13.63
C THR A 15 -9.54 5.73 -14.81
N PHE A 16 -9.50 5.03 -15.91
CA PHE A 16 -9.04 5.60 -17.18
C PHE A 16 -9.92 5.01 -18.28
N ASN A 17 -10.57 5.86 -19.05
CA ASN A 17 -11.51 5.43 -20.09
C ASN A 17 -12.57 4.50 -19.50
N GLU A 18 -13.07 4.87 -18.31
CA GLU A 18 -14.15 4.14 -17.64
C GLU A 18 -13.74 2.76 -17.11
N GLU A 19 -12.46 2.44 -17.16
CA GLU A 19 -11.97 1.20 -16.60
C GLU A 19 -11.17 1.48 -15.34
N VAL A 20 -11.30 0.60 -14.36
CA VAL A 20 -10.51 0.73 -13.13
C VAL A 20 -9.08 0.28 -13.42
N VAL A 21 -8.14 1.19 -13.27
CA VAL A 21 -6.73 0.89 -13.55
C VAL A 21 -5.87 0.89 -12.29
N GLY A 22 -6.40 1.40 -11.19
CA GLY A 22 -5.66 1.37 -9.92
C GLY A 22 -6.60 1.35 -8.74
N VAL A 23 -6.20 0.64 -7.69
CA VAL A 23 -6.97 0.52 -6.46
C VAL A 23 -6.02 0.59 -5.28
N ALA A 24 -6.38 1.36 -4.27
CA ALA A 24 -5.66 1.35 -3.00
C ALA A 24 -6.67 1.20 -1.87
N ILE A 25 -6.36 0.33 -0.93
CA ILE A 25 -7.19 0.18 0.26
C ILE A 25 -6.38 0.72 1.42
N VAL A 26 -6.95 1.67 2.13
CA VAL A 26 -6.28 2.36 3.21
C VAL A 26 -7.04 2.15 4.51
N LYS A 27 -6.32 2.20 5.62
CA LYS A 27 -6.90 2.05 6.94
C LYS A 27 -6.38 3.16 7.81
N LYS A 28 -7.29 3.89 8.44
CA LYS A 28 -6.94 5.01 9.30
C LYS A 28 -7.60 4.81 10.65
N GLU A 29 -6.77 4.54 11.65
CA GLU A 29 -7.23 4.41 13.02
C GLU A 29 -6.42 5.37 13.88
N ASP A 30 -6.77 5.47 15.15
CA ASP A 30 -6.15 6.47 16.02
C ASP A 30 -4.64 6.49 15.95
N ASP A 31 -4.02 5.31 16.03
CA ASP A 31 -2.57 5.21 16.05
C ASP A 31 -1.99 4.55 14.81
N GLU A 32 -2.82 4.28 13.83
CA GLU A 32 -2.35 3.54 12.67
C GLU A 32 -2.78 4.20 11.38
N ARG A 33 -1.82 4.38 10.48
CA ARG A 33 -2.07 4.85 9.13
C ARG A 33 -1.48 3.80 8.21
N LYS A 34 -2.32 2.97 7.63
CA LYS A 34 -1.85 1.80 6.90
C LYS A 34 -2.36 1.80 5.47
N LEU A 35 -1.47 1.47 4.57
CA LEU A 35 -1.80 1.25 3.17
C LEU A 35 -1.88 -0.26 3.01
N CYS A 36 -3.09 -0.79 2.99
CA CYS A 36 -3.32 -2.24 3.05
C CYS A 36 -3.10 -2.93 1.73
N THR A 37 -3.55 -2.32 0.65
CA THR A 37 -3.49 -2.93 -0.67
C THR A 37 -3.25 -1.85 -1.69
N VAL A 38 -2.36 -2.13 -2.63
CA VAL A 38 -2.16 -1.26 -3.79
C VAL A 38 -2.12 -2.16 -5.01
N TYR A 39 -2.99 -1.89 -5.95
CA TYR A 39 -3.00 -2.62 -7.21
C TYR A 39 -3.04 -1.64 -8.36
N VAL A 40 -2.19 -1.84 -9.33
CA VAL A 40 -2.22 -1.05 -10.56
C VAL A 40 -2.18 -2.03 -11.71
N GLU A 41 -3.08 -1.84 -12.66
CA GLU A 41 -3.15 -2.66 -13.85
C GLU A 41 -1.78 -2.70 -14.52
N PRO A 42 -1.26 -3.88 -14.88
CA PRO A 42 0.12 -3.97 -15.39
C PRO A 42 0.45 -3.01 -16.52
N ASN A 43 -0.49 -2.75 -17.41
CA ASN A 43 -0.24 -1.85 -18.52
C ASN A 43 -0.07 -0.40 -18.12
N TYR A 44 -0.36 -0.09 -16.86
CA TYR A 44 -0.31 1.28 -16.37
C TYR A 44 0.71 1.50 -15.27
N ARG A 45 1.48 0.47 -14.94
CA ARG A 45 2.42 0.56 -13.81
C ARG A 45 3.57 1.52 -14.01
N ASP A 46 3.96 1.74 -15.25
CA ASP A 46 5.06 2.64 -15.56
C ASP A 46 4.62 4.07 -15.69
N ARG A 47 3.37 4.34 -15.38
CA ARG A 47 2.80 5.65 -15.58
C ARG A 47 2.69 6.39 -14.27
N GLU A 48 2.23 7.61 -14.37
CA GLU A 48 1.97 8.41 -13.20
C GLU A 48 0.79 7.90 -12.39
N ILE A 49 0.12 6.86 -12.88
CA ILE A 49 -1.02 6.26 -12.20
C ILE A 49 -0.64 5.79 -10.79
N THR A 50 0.48 5.05 -10.67
CA THR A 50 0.89 4.56 -9.36
C THR A 50 1.17 5.71 -8.41
N THR A 51 1.90 6.72 -8.89
CA THR A 51 2.22 7.88 -8.07
C THR A 51 0.95 8.60 -7.64
N LYS A 52 0.04 8.81 -8.57
CA LYS A 52 -1.19 9.52 -8.26
C LYS A 52 -2.04 8.77 -7.26
N LEU A 53 -2.14 7.46 -7.43
CA LEU A 53 -2.89 6.62 -6.51
C LEU A 53 -2.32 6.71 -5.10
N LEU A 54 -0.99 6.65 -5.00
CA LEU A 54 -0.33 6.74 -3.70
C LEU A 54 -0.47 8.11 -3.08
N GLU A 55 -0.41 9.17 -3.88
CA GLU A 55 -0.58 10.52 -3.36
C GLU A 55 -1.99 10.73 -2.81
N GLU A 56 -2.99 10.16 -3.46
CA GLU A 56 -4.35 10.23 -2.95
C GLU A 56 -4.47 9.46 -1.62
N ALA A 57 -3.80 8.32 -1.54
CA ALA A 57 -3.79 7.55 -0.31
C ALA A 57 -3.12 8.34 0.81
N PHE A 58 -2.02 9.01 0.51
CA PHE A 58 -1.31 9.84 1.50
C PHE A 58 -2.21 10.96 2.00
N SER A 59 -2.95 11.55 1.09
CA SER A 59 -3.86 12.65 1.45
C SER A 59 -4.94 12.16 2.41
N PHE A 60 -5.51 11.01 2.12
CA PHE A 60 -6.51 10.42 3.00
C PHE A 60 -5.92 10.09 4.37
N LEU A 61 -4.74 9.49 4.38
CA LEU A 61 -4.09 9.06 5.60
C LEU A 61 -3.44 10.18 6.40
N GLY A 62 -3.16 11.30 5.75
CA GLY A 62 -2.52 12.41 6.40
C GLY A 62 -1.04 12.20 6.64
N THR A 63 -0.41 11.31 5.89
CA THR A 63 1.02 11.05 6.03
C THR A 63 1.57 10.56 4.70
N THR A 64 2.84 10.88 4.43
CA THR A 64 3.53 10.35 3.25
C THR A 64 4.32 9.08 3.59
N LYS A 65 4.26 8.64 4.85
CA LYS A 65 4.98 7.45 5.29
C LYS A 65 4.04 6.48 5.99
N PRO A 66 3.06 5.94 5.27
CA PRO A 66 2.13 4.99 5.91
C PRO A 66 2.82 3.66 6.13
N LEU A 67 2.28 2.89 7.05
CA LEU A 67 2.71 1.51 7.24
C LEU A 67 2.27 0.73 6.01
N ILE A 68 3.18 0.00 5.41
CA ILE A 68 2.88 -0.79 4.22
C ILE A 68 3.79 -2.00 4.16
N SER A 69 3.26 -3.10 3.65
CA SER A 69 4.08 -4.26 3.34
C SER A 69 3.98 -4.54 1.84
N ILE A 70 5.10 -4.79 1.21
CA ILE A 70 5.19 -4.96 -0.24
C ILE A 70 5.91 -6.27 -0.52
N SER A 71 5.34 -7.10 -1.39
CA SER A 71 6.02 -8.33 -1.75
C SER A 71 7.30 -7.99 -2.52
N GLU A 72 8.34 -8.81 -2.32
CA GLU A 72 9.63 -8.56 -2.95
C GLU A 72 9.52 -8.34 -4.44
N GLU A 73 8.68 -9.11 -5.10
CA GLU A 73 8.58 -9.04 -6.55
C GLU A 73 7.94 -7.75 -7.04
N LYS A 74 7.29 -7.01 -6.15
CA LYS A 74 6.64 -5.75 -6.52
C LYS A 74 7.41 -4.52 -6.07
N LEU A 75 8.56 -4.72 -5.43
CA LEU A 75 9.32 -3.59 -4.92
C LEU A 75 9.70 -2.59 -6.01
N ASP A 76 10.00 -3.08 -7.21
CA ASP A 76 10.39 -2.19 -8.29
C ASP A 76 9.33 -1.14 -8.59
N MET A 77 8.08 -1.49 -8.43
CA MET A 77 6.99 -0.57 -8.70
C MET A 77 6.97 0.61 -7.73
N PHE A 78 7.56 0.42 -6.54
CA PHE A 78 7.54 1.42 -5.50
C PHE A 78 8.86 2.17 -5.31
N GLN A 79 9.89 1.82 -6.08
CA GLN A 79 11.22 2.41 -5.85
C GLN A 79 11.24 3.94 -5.89
N GLY A 80 10.52 4.52 -6.83
CA GLY A 80 10.48 5.97 -6.93
C GLY A 80 9.85 6.62 -5.71
N ILE A 81 8.79 6.01 -5.20
CA ILE A 81 8.09 6.53 -4.03
C ILE A 81 8.94 6.33 -2.77
N ILE A 82 9.53 5.16 -2.64
CA ILE A 82 10.38 4.86 -1.49
C ILE A 82 11.49 5.91 -1.37
N LYS A 83 12.11 6.23 -2.50
CA LYS A 83 13.20 7.19 -2.53
C LYS A 83 12.70 8.62 -2.32
N LYS A 84 11.63 8.97 -3.00
CA LYS A 84 11.10 10.33 -2.93
C LYS A 84 10.68 10.72 -1.53
N TYR A 85 10.05 9.82 -0.81
CA TYR A 85 9.52 10.10 0.52
C TYR A 85 10.38 9.53 1.64
N ASN A 86 11.52 8.95 1.30
CA ASN A 86 12.46 8.45 2.31
C ASN A 86 11.84 7.38 3.18
N TRP A 87 11.12 6.46 2.58
CA TRP A 87 10.53 5.35 3.34
C TRP A 87 11.61 4.48 3.95
N GLU A 88 11.40 4.04 5.16
CA GLU A 88 12.35 3.24 5.87
C GLU A 88 11.91 1.78 5.93
N LYS A 89 12.78 0.89 5.47
CA LYS A 89 12.51 -0.54 5.59
C LYS A 89 12.71 -0.93 7.06
N THR A 90 11.67 -1.51 7.64
CA THR A 90 11.67 -1.78 9.07
C THR A 90 11.58 -3.24 9.42
N GLN A 91 11.08 -4.07 8.50
CA GLN A 91 10.83 -5.46 8.83
C GLN A 91 10.79 -6.28 7.55
N VAL A 92 11.17 -7.54 7.63
CA VAL A 92 11.02 -8.49 6.52
C VAL A 92 10.23 -9.67 7.04
N LEU A 93 9.10 -9.95 6.41
CA LEU A 93 8.28 -11.09 6.78
C LEU A 93 8.65 -12.26 5.87
N PRO A 94 8.76 -13.47 6.41
CA PRO A 94 9.25 -14.60 5.63
C PRO A 94 8.26 -15.03 4.57
N GLU A 95 8.77 -15.81 3.62
CA GLU A 95 7.91 -16.45 2.65
C GLU A 95 6.81 -17.20 3.37
N GLY A 96 5.64 -17.18 2.79
CA GLY A 96 4.51 -17.91 3.37
C GLY A 96 3.70 -17.12 4.37
N TYR A 97 4.16 -15.92 4.74
CA TYR A 97 3.37 -15.13 5.68
C TYR A 97 2.11 -14.58 5.01
N TYR A 98 2.28 -13.86 3.90
CA TYR A 98 1.15 -13.38 3.10
C TYR A 98 1.11 -14.03 1.73
N ASN A 99 2.27 -14.46 1.24
CA ASN A 99 2.40 -14.98 -0.11
C ASN A 99 3.36 -16.15 -0.05
N GLU A 100 2.96 -17.29 -0.60
CA GLU A 100 3.76 -18.50 -0.49
C GLU A 100 5.10 -18.42 -1.17
N ASN A 101 5.22 -17.57 -2.18
CA ASN A 101 6.41 -17.54 -3.02
C ASN A 101 7.25 -16.28 -2.85
N SER A 102 6.93 -15.45 -1.86
CA SER A 102 7.61 -14.16 -1.76
C SER A 102 7.64 -13.68 -0.34
N ARG A 103 8.73 -13.01 0.00
CA ARG A 103 8.82 -12.34 1.28
C ARG A 103 8.11 -11.00 1.16
N GLU A 104 7.68 -10.47 2.29
CA GLU A 104 7.08 -9.14 2.35
C GLU A 104 8.05 -8.19 3.03
N ILE A 105 8.25 -7.05 2.41
CA ILE A 105 9.13 -6.03 2.99
C ILE A 105 8.23 -4.94 3.59
N VAL A 106 8.43 -4.66 4.87
CA VAL A 106 7.61 -3.69 5.60
C VAL A 106 8.33 -2.37 5.68
N PHE A 107 7.61 -1.30 5.45
CA PHE A 107 8.15 0.06 5.52
C PHE A 107 7.37 0.90 6.51
N ASN A 108 8.08 1.80 7.16
CA ASN A 108 7.50 2.89 7.98
C ASN A 108 6.80 2.44 9.24
N GLY A 109 7.10 1.26 9.73
CA GLY A 109 6.48 0.78 10.95
C GLY A 109 6.64 -0.71 11.06
N PHE A 110 5.91 -1.33 11.96
CA PHE A 110 6.02 -2.76 12.17
C PHE A 110 4.66 -3.41 12.13
N ILE A 111 4.58 -4.53 11.46
CA ILE A 111 3.38 -5.34 11.48
C ILE A 111 3.49 -6.26 12.67
N LYS A 112 2.47 -6.24 13.52
CA LYS A 112 2.44 -7.10 14.66
C LYS A 112 2.18 -8.52 14.20
N LEU A 113 3.10 -9.39 14.45
CA LEU A 113 2.91 -10.79 14.10
C LEU A 113 1.88 -11.37 15.04
N LYS A 114 1.05 -12.23 14.47
CA LYS A 114 0.07 -12.89 15.31
C LYS A 114 0.79 -13.75 16.31
N ASP A 115 0.34 -13.68 17.51
CA ASP A 115 0.84 -14.59 18.50
C ASP A 115 0.39 -15.92 18.15
N THR A 116 1.25 -16.73 18.09
CA THR A 116 0.93 -18.07 17.71
C THR A 116 0.90 -18.91 18.96
#